data_868165397911abf62a603a3e94ebe1a0
#
_entry.id   868165397911abf62a603a3e94ebe1a0
#
_cell.length_a   1.000
_cell.length_b   1.000
_cell.length_c   1.000
_cell.angle_alpha   90.00
_cell.angle_beta   90.00
_cell.angle_gamma   90.00
#
_symmetry.space_group_name_H-M   'P 1'
#
loop_
_entity.id
_entity.type
_entity.pdbx_description
1 polymer ?
#
loop_
_entity_poly.entity_id
_entity_poly.type
_entity_poly.pdbx_seq_one_letter_code
_entity_poly.pdbx_strand_id
1 'polypeptide(L)'
;MTDYAIYDVFTGTALAGNPLAVVFDADHYSGERMQAIAREFNLSETVFALKPQNPAHTARLRIFTPARELPFAGHPTVGAAVALADRRLGADVPANGIDLVKMLEEEIGQVRCAVRISAGQAGFAEFDLPKLSCNLGADIEPADIGLALGLDPHEIGFENHKISLWSAGVPFVLVPVHDQAAVAKAECNGADWDRVAPMGDGQLASAYVYCRGGTHHQASFHARMFAPGEGIGEDPATGSAAAALSGAIHHFDGLREGNHALLIEQGVEMGRPSLIHLHIACRGAEVSHVRIGGEAVRISEGKLLV
;
A
#
# COMPACT_ATOMS: atom_id res chain seq x y z
N MET A 1 -28.82 0.64 9.89
CA MET A 1 -27.56 0.72 10.70
C MET A 1 -26.58 -0.27 10.12
N THR A 2 -25.38 0.15 9.80
CA THR A 2 -24.37 -0.65 9.10
C THR A 2 -23.13 -0.73 9.96
N ASP A 3 -22.63 -1.95 10.19
CA ASP A 3 -21.45 -2.17 11.00
C ASP A 3 -20.21 -1.69 10.25
N TYR A 4 -19.25 -1.11 10.98
CA TYR A 4 -17.92 -0.81 10.49
C TYR A 4 -16.86 -1.15 11.54
N ALA A 5 -15.65 -1.31 11.07
CA ALA A 5 -14.47 -1.40 11.94
C ALA A 5 -13.33 -0.58 11.35
N ILE A 6 -12.44 -0.08 12.23
CA ILE A 6 -11.22 0.60 11.83
C ILE A 6 -10.04 -0.32 12.16
N TYR A 7 -9.17 -0.49 11.18
CA TYR A 7 -7.94 -1.26 11.30
C TYR A 7 -6.74 -0.35 11.02
N ASP A 8 -5.67 -0.55 11.78
CA ASP A 8 -4.35 -0.08 11.38
C ASP A 8 -3.67 -1.18 10.58
N VAL A 9 -3.28 -0.88 9.35
CA VAL A 9 -2.78 -1.84 8.37
C VAL A 9 -1.28 -1.67 8.16
N PHE A 10 -0.58 -2.75 7.81
CA PHE A 10 0.87 -2.87 7.74
C PHE A 10 1.55 -2.70 9.10
N THR A 11 0.86 -3.08 10.16
CA THR A 11 1.38 -3.06 11.52
C THR A 11 0.66 -4.09 12.40
N GLY A 12 1.40 -4.66 13.36
CA GLY A 12 0.83 -5.42 14.47
C GLY A 12 0.59 -4.58 15.73
N THR A 13 0.92 -3.29 15.68
CA THR A 13 0.84 -2.36 16.82
C THR A 13 -0.28 -1.35 16.59
N ALA A 14 -1.19 -1.24 17.55
CA ALA A 14 -2.25 -0.24 17.52
C ALA A 14 -1.69 1.19 17.47
N LEU A 15 -2.37 2.07 16.73
CA LEU A 15 -2.03 3.48 16.52
C LEU A 15 -0.74 3.70 15.72
N ALA A 16 -0.29 2.68 14.99
CA ALA A 16 0.75 2.73 13.96
C ALA A 16 0.15 2.34 12.60
N GLY A 17 0.95 2.11 11.56
CA GLY A 17 0.44 1.66 10.27
C GLY A 17 -0.46 2.66 9.53
N ASN A 18 -1.16 2.20 8.50
CA ASN A 18 -2.11 3.00 7.71
C ASN A 18 -3.55 2.72 8.15
N PRO A 19 -4.29 3.73 8.67
CA PRO A 19 -5.65 3.52 9.15
C PRO A 19 -6.64 3.28 8.00
N LEU A 20 -7.50 2.30 8.17
CA LEU A 20 -8.51 1.88 7.20
C LEU A 20 -9.87 1.70 7.87
N ALA A 21 -10.91 2.32 7.34
CA ALA A 21 -12.28 1.99 7.68
C ALA A 21 -12.82 0.89 6.75
N VAL A 22 -13.40 -0.16 7.33
CA VAL A 22 -14.10 -1.22 6.60
C VAL A 22 -15.56 -1.21 6.98
N VAL A 23 -16.43 -0.88 6.03
CA VAL A 23 -17.89 -0.85 6.18
C VAL A 23 -18.46 -2.16 5.64
N PHE A 24 -19.12 -2.93 6.47
CA PHE A 24 -19.62 -4.25 6.13
C PHE A 24 -21.06 -4.23 5.59
N ASP A 25 -21.41 -5.22 4.77
CA ASP A 25 -22.77 -5.40 4.23
C ASP A 25 -23.34 -4.12 3.58
N ALA A 26 -22.51 -3.44 2.81
CA ALA A 26 -22.73 -2.10 2.29
C ALA A 26 -23.58 -2.05 1.00
N ASP A 27 -24.23 -3.16 0.61
CA ASP A 27 -24.97 -3.31 -0.66
C ASP A 27 -26.10 -2.29 -0.86
N HIS A 28 -26.62 -1.74 0.23
CA HIS A 28 -27.73 -0.79 0.20
C HIS A 28 -27.30 0.67 -0.01
N TYR A 29 -25.99 0.97 0.03
CA TYR A 29 -25.50 2.30 -0.24
C TYR A 29 -25.24 2.54 -1.73
N SER A 30 -25.66 3.71 -2.22
CA SER A 30 -25.24 4.19 -3.54
C SER A 30 -23.77 4.61 -3.52
N GLY A 31 -23.13 4.71 -4.71
CA GLY A 31 -21.76 5.20 -4.82
C GLY A 31 -21.58 6.62 -4.23
N GLU A 32 -22.55 7.51 -4.44
CA GLU A 32 -22.56 8.86 -3.84
C GLU A 32 -22.58 8.80 -2.31
N ARG A 33 -23.36 7.88 -1.75
CA ARG A 33 -23.41 7.70 -0.29
C ARG A 33 -22.12 7.12 0.26
N MET A 34 -21.52 6.15 -0.43
CA MET A 34 -20.20 5.60 -0.07
C MET A 34 -19.14 6.69 -0.09
N GLN A 35 -19.13 7.53 -1.12
CA GLN A 35 -18.21 8.67 -1.22
C GLN A 35 -18.40 9.69 -0.07
N ALA A 36 -19.65 9.96 0.31
CA ALA A 36 -19.93 10.85 1.43
C ALA A 36 -19.44 10.28 2.78
N ILE A 37 -19.65 8.98 3.00
CA ILE A 37 -19.15 8.26 4.18
C ILE A 37 -17.61 8.25 4.21
N ALA A 38 -16.94 8.03 3.08
CA ALA A 38 -15.49 8.07 3.00
C ALA A 38 -14.93 9.46 3.36
N ARG A 39 -15.59 10.54 2.94
CA ARG A 39 -15.24 11.91 3.36
C ARG A 39 -15.44 12.15 4.85
N GLU A 40 -16.49 11.58 5.44
CA GLU A 40 -16.77 11.71 6.87
C GLU A 40 -15.73 11.00 7.72
N PHE A 41 -15.29 9.79 7.33
CA PHE A 41 -14.18 9.11 7.98
C PHE A 41 -12.86 9.86 7.83
N ASN A 42 -12.65 10.51 6.67
CA ASN A 42 -11.45 11.29 6.36
C ASN A 42 -10.14 10.54 6.61
N LEU A 43 -10.15 9.23 6.34
CA LEU A 43 -8.97 8.36 6.31
C LEU A 43 -8.42 8.31 4.87
N SER A 44 -7.19 7.86 4.70
CA SER A 44 -6.59 7.67 3.36
C SER A 44 -7.54 6.92 2.44
N GLU A 45 -8.11 5.79 2.92
CA GLU A 45 -9.19 5.08 2.23
C GLU A 45 -10.24 4.51 3.19
N THR A 46 -11.41 4.25 2.60
CA THR A 46 -12.53 3.54 3.20
C THR A 46 -12.97 2.42 2.26
N VAL A 47 -13.07 1.20 2.76
CA VAL A 47 -13.55 0.05 2.03
C VAL A 47 -15.02 -0.23 2.35
N PHE A 48 -15.81 -0.46 1.32
CA PHE A 48 -17.17 -0.97 1.43
C PHE A 48 -17.18 -2.41 0.95
N ALA A 49 -17.47 -3.33 1.88
CA ALA A 49 -17.62 -4.75 1.58
C ALA A 49 -19.08 -5.05 1.21
N LEU A 50 -19.25 -5.57 -0.01
CA LEU A 50 -20.54 -5.92 -0.60
C LEU A 50 -20.59 -7.44 -0.84
N LYS A 51 -21.78 -7.94 -1.13
CA LYS A 51 -21.97 -9.31 -1.61
C LYS A 51 -21.19 -9.54 -2.90
N PRO A 52 -20.46 -10.65 -3.03
CA PRO A 52 -19.72 -10.95 -4.23
C PRO A 52 -20.70 -11.21 -5.41
N GLN A 53 -20.26 -10.93 -6.62
CA GLN A 53 -21.00 -11.28 -7.84
C GLN A 53 -20.95 -12.79 -8.09
N ASN A 54 -19.79 -13.41 -7.83
CA ASN A 54 -19.65 -14.85 -7.83
C ASN A 54 -19.83 -15.39 -6.40
N PRO A 55 -20.85 -16.23 -6.12
CA PRO A 55 -21.10 -16.77 -4.78
C PRO A 55 -19.95 -17.58 -4.18
N ALA A 56 -18.98 -18.03 -4.98
CA ALA A 56 -17.78 -18.72 -4.53
C ALA A 56 -16.71 -17.76 -3.95
N HIS A 57 -16.83 -16.46 -4.21
CA HIS A 57 -15.90 -15.44 -3.71
C HIS A 57 -16.31 -14.97 -2.30
N THR A 58 -15.39 -14.29 -1.64
CA THR A 58 -15.59 -13.83 -0.26
C THR A 58 -16.43 -12.58 -0.18
N ALA A 59 -16.08 -11.56 -0.96
CA ALA A 59 -16.75 -10.27 -1.01
C ALA A 59 -16.39 -9.52 -2.28
N ARG A 60 -17.22 -8.55 -2.66
CA ARG A 60 -16.87 -7.49 -3.58
C ARG A 60 -16.48 -6.24 -2.78
N LEU A 61 -15.35 -5.63 -3.10
CA LEU A 61 -14.87 -4.42 -2.45
C LEU A 61 -15.02 -3.21 -3.37
N ARG A 62 -15.47 -2.10 -2.78
CA ARG A 62 -15.36 -0.77 -3.38
C ARG A 62 -14.51 0.08 -2.46
N ILE A 63 -13.51 0.74 -3.02
CA ILE A 63 -12.46 1.46 -2.28
C ILE A 63 -12.57 2.94 -2.60
N PHE A 64 -12.66 3.78 -1.58
CA PHE A 64 -12.84 5.22 -1.75
C PHE A 64 -11.79 5.98 -0.94
N THR A 65 -11.11 6.92 -1.59
CA THR A 65 -10.46 8.04 -0.90
C THR A 65 -11.51 9.09 -0.52
N PRO A 66 -11.20 10.11 0.28
CA PRO A 66 -12.11 11.24 0.48
C PRO A 66 -12.50 11.96 -0.81
N ALA A 67 -11.69 11.85 -1.89
CA ALA A 67 -11.93 12.54 -3.16
C ALA A 67 -12.65 11.70 -4.20
N ARG A 68 -12.33 10.41 -4.34
CA ARG A 68 -12.80 9.56 -5.44
C ARG A 68 -12.77 8.07 -5.10
N GLU A 69 -13.45 7.27 -5.92
CA GLU A 69 -13.32 5.81 -5.92
C GLU A 69 -12.03 5.37 -6.64
N LEU A 70 -11.40 4.33 -6.11
CA LEU A 70 -10.20 3.70 -6.68
C LEU A 70 -10.52 2.29 -7.19
N PRO A 71 -9.96 1.89 -8.33
CA PRO A 71 -10.15 0.54 -8.87
C PRO A 71 -9.46 -0.55 -8.04
N PHE A 72 -8.44 -0.16 -7.29
CA PHE A 72 -7.60 -1.03 -6.46
C PHE A 72 -6.74 -0.19 -5.51
N ALA A 73 -6.47 -0.71 -4.31
CA ALA A 73 -5.46 -0.14 -3.41
C ALA A 73 -4.89 -1.22 -2.47
N GLY A 74 -3.57 -1.18 -2.22
CA GLY A 74 -2.85 -2.26 -1.54
C GLY A 74 -3.22 -2.44 -0.07
N HIS A 75 -3.12 -1.36 0.75
CA HIS A 75 -3.44 -1.48 2.17
C HIS A 75 -4.94 -1.74 2.42
N PRO A 76 -5.89 -1.19 1.65
CA PRO A 76 -7.29 -1.53 1.75
C PRO A 76 -7.58 -3.01 1.50
N THR A 77 -6.91 -3.61 0.52
CA THR A 77 -7.04 -5.05 0.21
C THR A 77 -6.55 -5.92 1.37
N VAL A 78 -5.37 -5.62 1.94
CA VAL A 78 -4.82 -6.33 3.11
C VAL A 78 -5.74 -6.18 4.32
N GLY A 79 -6.12 -4.95 4.66
CA GLY A 79 -6.96 -4.67 5.83
C GLY A 79 -8.36 -5.27 5.71
N ALA A 80 -9.00 -5.18 4.53
CA ALA A 80 -10.30 -5.80 4.30
C ALA A 80 -10.26 -7.33 4.35
N ALA A 81 -9.19 -7.96 3.83
CA ALA A 81 -9.02 -9.41 3.90
C ALA A 81 -8.95 -9.90 5.36
N VAL A 82 -8.19 -9.19 6.22
CA VAL A 82 -8.14 -9.46 7.66
C VAL A 82 -9.50 -9.18 8.32
N ALA A 83 -10.11 -8.02 8.07
CA ALA A 83 -11.38 -7.62 8.68
C ALA A 83 -12.52 -8.61 8.38
N LEU A 84 -12.61 -9.09 7.13
CA LEU A 84 -13.59 -10.10 6.72
C LEU A 84 -13.32 -11.48 7.35
N ALA A 85 -12.06 -11.81 7.61
CA ALA A 85 -11.69 -13.03 8.31
C ALA A 85 -12.06 -12.94 9.80
N ASP A 86 -11.68 -11.85 10.47
CA ASP A 86 -12.01 -11.54 11.85
C ASP A 86 -13.53 -11.59 12.10
N ARG A 87 -14.30 -10.90 11.25
CA ARG A 87 -15.76 -10.87 11.36
C ARG A 87 -16.38 -12.26 11.23
N ARG A 88 -15.84 -13.09 10.31
CA ARG A 88 -16.34 -14.45 10.09
C ARG A 88 -16.04 -15.38 11.26
N LEU A 89 -14.87 -15.27 11.84
CA LEU A 89 -14.40 -16.15 12.92
C LEU A 89 -14.94 -15.70 14.29
N GLY A 90 -15.05 -14.39 14.52
CA GLY A 90 -15.46 -13.84 15.81
C GLY A 90 -14.57 -14.37 16.95
N ALA A 91 -15.20 -15.02 17.93
CA ALA A 91 -14.50 -15.65 19.06
C ALA A 91 -13.91 -17.04 18.75
N ASP A 92 -14.23 -17.63 17.59
CA ASP A 92 -13.88 -19.02 17.25
C ASP A 92 -12.51 -19.13 16.57
N VAL A 93 -11.56 -18.26 16.92
CA VAL A 93 -10.18 -18.33 16.40
C VAL A 93 -9.43 -19.46 17.13
N PRO A 94 -8.90 -20.46 16.40
CA PRO A 94 -8.12 -21.54 17.01
C PRO A 94 -6.86 -21.03 17.69
N ALA A 95 -6.46 -21.65 18.80
CA ALA A 95 -5.25 -21.25 19.53
C ALA A 95 -3.98 -21.27 18.67
N ASN A 96 -3.90 -22.20 17.69
CA ASN A 96 -2.76 -22.31 16.77
C ASN A 96 -2.88 -21.38 15.53
N GLY A 97 -3.92 -20.52 15.50
CA GLY A 97 -4.27 -19.73 14.33
C GLY A 97 -4.91 -20.56 13.21
N ILE A 98 -5.35 -19.87 12.17
CA ILE A 98 -5.95 -20.45 10.98
C ILE A 98 -5.47 -19.73 9.74
N ASP A 99 -5.12 -20.50 8.71
CA ASP A 99 -4.78 -19.99 7.38
C ASP A 99 -6.01 -20.09 6.49
N LEU A 100 -6.37 -19.02 5.81
CA LEU A 100 -7.53 -18.88 4.95
C LEU A 100 -7.12 -18.34 3.59
N VAL A 101 -7.89 -18.67 2.56
CA VAL A 101 -7.82 -18.00 1.27
C VAL A 101 -9.09 -17.19 1.09
N LYS A 102 -8.95 -15.93 0.73
CA LYS A 102 -10.03 -15.01 0.37
C LYS A 102 -9.93 -14.66 -1.10
N MET A 103 -11.04 -14.74 -1.81
CA MET A 103 -11.17 -14.21 -3.16
C MET A 103 -11.98 -12.94 -3.07
N LEU A 104 -11.35 -11.80 -3.33
CA LEU A 104 -11.96 -10.48 -3.34
C LEU A 104 -12.23 -10.05 -4.78
N GLU A 105 -13.37 -9.42 -5.01
CA GLU A 105 -13.71 -8.80 -6.29
C GLU A 105 -13.49 -7.30 -6.15
N GLU A 106 -12.56 -6.76 -6.90
CA GLU A 106 -12.29 -5.33 -6.99
C GLU A 106 -12.50 -4.86 -8.44
N GLU A 107 -12.51 -3.58 -8.71
CA GLU A 107 -12.73 -3.08 -10.08
C GLU A 107 -11.62 -3.55 -11.04
N ILE A 108 -10.38 -3.68 -10.54
CA ILE A 108 -9.26 -4.23 -11.31
C ILE A 108 -9.43 -5.73 -11.65
N GLY A 109 -10.35 -6.43 -10.97
CA GLY A 109 -10.60 -7.87 -11.15
C GLY A 109 -10.60 -8.65 -9.83
N GLN A 110 -10.27 -9.94 -9.95
CA GLN A 110 -10.20 -10.85 -8.82
C GLN A 110 -8.84 -10.77 -8.13
N VAL A 111 -8.84 -10.55 -6.83
CA VAL A 111 -7.63 -10.50 -6.01
C VAL A 111 -7.65 -11.66 -5.01
N ARG A 112 -6.66 -12.54 -5.14
CA ARG A 112 -6.48 -13.67 -4.22
C ARG A 112 -5.63 -13.22 -3.03
N CYS A 113 -6.18 -13.37 -1.82
CA CYS A 113 -5.49 -13.07 -0.57
C CYS A 113 -5.28 -14.34 0.24
N ALA A 114 -4.06 -14.58 0.72
CA ALA A 114 -3.78 -15.50 1.80
C ALA A 114 -3.89 -14.73 3.12
N VAL A 115 -4.63 -15.27 4.09
CA VAL A 115 -4.90 -14.60 5.37
C VAL A 115 -4.61 -15.56 6.52
N ARG A 116 -3.88 -15.09 7.53
CA ARG A 116 -3.66 -15.79 8.78
C ARG A 116 -4.26 -15.01 9.95
N ILE A 117 -5.10 -15.67 10.73
CA ILE A 117 -5.68 -15.12 11.97
C ILE A 117 -5.22 -15.96 13.13
N SER A 118 -4.74 -15.32 14.20
CA SER A 118 -4.32 -15.97 15.44
C SER A 118 -4.94 -15.26 16.64
N ALA A 119 -5.38 -16.01 17.63
CA ALA A 119 -6.03 -15.46 18.82
C ALA A 119 -5.12 -14.48 19.58
N GLY A 120 -5.62 -13.27 19.83
CA GLY A 120 -4.89 -12.23 20.58
C GLY A 120 -3.70 -11.61 19.84
N GLN A 121 -3.58 -11.83 18.54
CA GLN A 121 -2.54 -11.24 17.68
C GLN A 121 -3.19 -10.46 16.54
N ALA A 122 -2.43 -9.56 15.92
CA ALA A 122 -2.81 -8.95 14.66
C ALA A 122 -3.02 -10.04 13.59
N GLY A 123 -4.01 -9.84 12.73
CA GLY A 123 -4.17 -10.68 11.54
C GLY A 123 -3.11 -10.33 10.51
N PHE A 124 -2.71 -11.28 9.70
CA PHE A 124 -1.81 -11.07 8.56
C PHE A 124 -2.53 -11.39 7.26
N ALA A 125 -2.34 -10.58 6.24
CA ALA A 125 -2.78 -10.91 4.89
C ALA A 125 -1.73 -10.53 3.86
N GLU A 126 -1.67 -11.32 2.79
CA GLU A 126 -0.88 -11.00 1.58
C GLU A 126 -1.73 -11.29 0.33
N PHE A 127 -1.53 -10.52 -0.72
CA PHE A 127 -2.22 -10.70 -1.99
C PHE A 127 -1.25 -10.79 -3.16
N ASP A 128 -1.66 -11.51 -4.19
CA ASP A 128 -0.95 -11.62 -5.44
C ASP A 128 -1.17 -10.34 -6.26
N LEU A 129 -0.10 -9.68 -6.75
CA LEU A 129 -0.23 -8.49 -7.58
C LEU A 129 -0.97 -8.81 -8.89
N PRO A 130 -2.04 -8.09 -9.21
CA PRO A 130 -2.76 -8.27 -10.47
C PRO A 130 -1.93 -7.89 -11.70
N LYS A 131 -1.02 -6.93 -11.55
CA LYS A 131 -0.13 -6.44 -12.61
C LYS A 131 1.29 -6.33 -12.05
N LEU A 132 2.25 -6.93 -12.74
CA LEU A 132 3.67 -6.79 -12.38
C LEU A 132 4.16 -5.37 -12.69
N SER A 133 5.14 -4.94 -11.91
CA SER A 133 5.78 -3.63 -12.08
C SER A 133 6.52 -3.55 -13.41
N CYS A 134 6.35 -2.42 -14.11
CA CYS A 134 7.07 -2.10 -15.33
C CYS A 134 7.69 -0.70 -15.27
N ASN A 135 8.85 -0.55 -15.90
CA ASN A 135 9.48 0.75 -16.08
C ASN A 135 8.75 1.51 -17.20
N LEU A 136 8.27 2.69 -16.91
CA LEU A 136 7.55 3.54 -17.88
C LEU A 136 8.50 4.44 -18.69
N GLY A 137 9.77 4.50 -18.31
CA GLY A 137 10.79 5.31 -18.97
C GLY A 137 10.47 6.82 -18.86
N ALA A 138 11.20 7.52 -18.03
CA ALA A 138 11.11 8.97 -17.94
C ALA A 138 12.52 9.55 -17.84
N ASP A 139 12.73 10.64 -18.56
CA ASP A 139 13.93 11.45 -18.41
C ASP A 139 13.65 12.44 -17.27
N ILE A 140 14.23 12.18 -16.10
CA ILE A 140 13.99 12.95 -14.91
C ILE A 140 15.33 13.45 -14.38
N GLU A 141 15.49 14.76 -14.33
CA GLU A 141 16.70 15.39 -13.84
C GLU A 141 16.77 15.36 -12.30
N PRO A 142 17.84 14.85 -11.69
CA PRO A 142 17.99 14.83 -10.24
C PRO A 142 17.86 16.20 -9.57
N ALA A 143 18.30 17.27 -10.25
CA ALA A 143 18.18 18.63 -9.75
C ALA A 143 16.72 19.10 -9.58
N ASP A 144 15.84 18.73 -10.51
CA ASP A 144 14.42 19.09 -10.47
C ASP A 144 13.71 18.34 -9.33
N ILE A 145 14.02 17.05 -9.19
CA ILE A 145 13.49 16.24 -8.10
C ILE A 145 14.02 16.73 -6.75
N GLY A 146 15.31 17.04 -6.67
CA GLY A 146 15.91 17.61 -5.46
C GLY A 146 15.21 18.89 -5.03
N LEU A 147 14.93 19.80 -5.97
CA LEU A 147 14.19 21.04 -5.70
C LEU A 147 12.79 20.76 -5.15
N ALA A 148 12.04 19.85 -5.79
CA ALA A 148 10.67 19.54 -5.42
C ALA A 148 10.55 18.79 -4.08
N LEU A 149 11.60 18.08 -3.65
CA LEU A 149 11.66 17.30 -2.41
C LEU A 149 12.55 17.91 -1.32
N GLY A 150 13.13 19.12 -1.54
CA GLY A 150 14.02 19.77 -0.58
C GLY A 150 15.34 19.00 -0.34
N LEU A 151 15.76 18.20 -1.32
CA LEU A 151 16.98 17.38 -1.28
C LEU A 151 18.11 17.99 -2.10
N ASP A 152 19.35 17.83 -1.64
CA ASP A 152 20.52 18.12 -2.47
C ASP A 152 20.63 17.02 -3.56
N PRO A 153 20.87 17.36 -4.84
CA PRO A 153 21.07 16.36 -5.89
C PRO A 153 22.17 15.33 -5.57
N HIS A 154 23.14 15.67 -4.74
CA HIS A 154 24.18 14.74 -4.27
C HIS A 154 23.67 13.71 -3.24
N GLU A 155 22.53 13.95 -2.59
CA GLU A 155 21.89 13.00 -1.69
C GLU A 155 21.09 11.93 -2.47
N ILE A 156 20.87 12.15 -3.77
CA ILE A 156 20.02 11.28 -4.61
C ILE A 156 20.87 10.18 -5.25
N GLY A 157 20.45 8.94 -5.09
CA GLY A 157 21.08 7.73 -5.60
C GLY A 157 21.89 6.99 -4.53
N PHE A 158 21.91 5.67 -4.64
CA PHE A 158 22.81 4.79 -3.90
C PHE A 158 23.11 3.54 -4.75
N GLU A 159 24.31 2.99 -4.62
CA GLU A 159 24.73 1.83 -5.39
C GLU A 159 24.43 2.01 -6.89
N ASN A 160 23.60 1.13 -7.47
CA ASN A 160 23.13 1.22 -8.86
C ASN A 160 21.77 1.88 -9.00
N HIS A 161 21.08 2.17 -7.89
CA HIS A 161 19.74 2.75 -7.89
C HIS A 161 19.77 4.21 -8.32
N LYS A 162 18.89 4.55 -9.25
CA LYS A 162 18.71 5.90 -9.84
C LYS A 162 17.24 6.26 -9.84
N ILE A 163 16.93 7.56 -9.94
CA ILE A 163 15.58 8.02 -10.16
C ILE A 163 15.01 7.29 -11.38
N SER A 164 13.79 6.79 -11.22
CA SER A 164 13.12 6.04 -12.27
C SER A 164 11.61 6.06 -12.08
N LEU A 165 10.85 5.93 -13.18
CA LEU A 165 9.40 5.89 -13.17
C LEU A 165 8.92 4.47 -13.35
N TRP A 166 8.19 3.96 -12.36
CA TRP A 166 7.67 2.59 -12.36
C TRP A 166 6.19 2.58 -12.03
N SER A 167 5.49 1.55 -12.54
CA SER A 167 4.07 1.33 -12.25
C SER A 167 3.74 -0.15 -12.15
N ALA A 168 2.94 -0.49 -11.15
CA ALA A 168 2.21 -1.75 -11.06
C ALA A 168 0.68 -1.51 -11.12
N GLY A 169 0.26 -0.46 -11.86
CA GLY A 169 -1.11 0.05 -11.98
C GLY A 169 -1.25 1.49 -11.50
N VAL A 170 -0.38 1.94 -10.58
CA VAL A 170 -0.23 3.32 -10.14
C VAL A 170 1.22 3.74 -10.37
N PRO A 171 1.51 4.89 -11.03
CA PRO A 171 2.86 5.32 -11.33
C PRO A 171 3.51 6.02 -10.12
N PHE A 172 4.78 5.68 -9.89
CA PHE A 172 5.62 6.32 -8.86
C PHE A 172 6.97 6.72 -9.44
N VAL A 173 7.40 7.94 -9.15
CA VAL A 173 8.79 8.33 -9.25
C VAL A 173 9.52 7.76 -8.05
N LEU A 174 10.31 6.74 -8.28
CA LEU A 174 11.16 6.12 -7.27
C LEU A 174 12.44 6.93 -7.13
N VAL A 175 12.63 7.52 -5.96
CA VAL A 175 13.74 8.44 -5.66
C VAL A 175 14.64 7.77 -4.62
N PRO A 176 15.69 7.04 -5.05
CA PRO A 176 16.67 6.49 -4.12
C PRO A 176 17.50 7.63 -3.51
N VAL A 177 17.80 7.54 -2.22
CA VAL A 177 18.65 8.49 -1.51
C VAL A 177 19.67 7.74 -0.64
N HIS A 178 20.77 8.40 -0.27
CA HIS A 178 21.93 7.76 0.35
C HIS A 178 21.60 7.01 1.65
N ASP A 179 20.78 7.58 2.52
CA ASP A 179 20.52 7.06 3.86
C ASP A 179 19.17 7.55 4.44
N GLN A 180 18.88 7.09 5.64
CA GLN A 180 17.66 7.46 6.37
C GLN A 180 17.59 8.97 6.70
N ALA A 181 18.72 9.65 6.89
CA ALA A 181 18.72 11.08 7.17
C ALA A 181 18.22 11.87 5.95
N ALA A 182 18.61 11.46 4.74
CA ALA A 182 18.11 12.04 3.50
C ALA A 182 16.60 11.71 3.29
N VAL A 183 16.14 10.49 3.64
CA VAL A 183 14.70 10.15 3.62
C VAL A 183 13.94 11.05 4.60
N ALA A 184 14.41 11.17 5.84
CA ALA A 184 13.75 11.96 6.88
C ALA A 184 13.69 13.46 6.54
N LYS A 185 14.70 13.98 5.82
CA LYS A 185 14.78 15.37 5.38
C LYS A 185 13.80 15.71 4.26
N ALA A 186 13.37 14.73 3.47
CA ALA A 186 12.53 14.97 2.30
C ALA A 186 11.21 15.66 2.67
N GLU A 187 10.91 16.76 1.99
CA GLU A 187 9.66 17.52 2.11
C GLU A 187 9.12 17.82 0.71
N CYS A 188 7.95 17.29 0.38
CA CYS A 188 7.38 17.46 -0.95
C CYS A 188 6.65 18.80 -1.07
N ASN A 189 7.19 19.72 -1.88
CA ASN A 189 6.46 20.90 -2.31
C ASN A 189 5.53 20.53 -3.46
N GLY A 190 4.21 20.53 -3.20
CA GLY A 190 3.21 20.10 -4.18
C GLY A 190 3.26 20.91 -5.48
N ALA A 191 3.43 22.24 -5.42
CA ALA A 191 3.47 23.09 -6.62
C ALA A 191 4.74 22.84 -7.45
N ASP A 192 5.86 22.54 -6.82
CA ASP A 192 7.10 22.16 -7.51
C ASP A 192 6.99 20.75 -8.06
N TRP A 193 6.39 19.81 -7.29
CA TRP A 193 6.16 18.44 -7.73
C TRP A 193 5.26 18.38 -8.97
N ASP A 194 4.16 19.11 -9.01
CA ASP A 194 3.24 19.16 -10.17
C ASP A 194 3.92 19.64 -11.45
N ARG A 195 5.03 20.38 -11.35
CA ARG A 195 5.79 20.85 -12.52
C ARG A 195 6.80 19.83 -13.03
N VAL A 196 7.36 19.01 -12.16
CA VAL A 196 8.46 18.10 -12.50
C VAL A 196 8.04 16.64 -12.59
N ALA A 197 6.94 16.27 -11.93
CA ALA A 197 6.47 14.89 -11.92
C ALA A 197 5.97 14.48 -13.31
N PRO A 198 6.43 13.33 -13.84
CA PRO A 198 5.96 12.83 -15.11
C PRO A 198 4.55 12.25 -15.02
N MET A 199 3.87 12.23 -16.16
CA MET A 199 2.65 11.45 -16.32
C MET A 199 3.00 9.98 -16.56
N GLY A 200 2.29 9.08 -15.90
CA GLY A 200 2.38 7.65 -16.11
C GLY A 200 1.01 7.01 -15.98
N ASP A 201 0.70 6.02 -16.81
CA ASP A 201 -0.62 5.34 -16.82
C ASP A 201 -1.83 6.31 -16.78
N GLY A 202 -1.68 7.51 -17.39
CA GLY A 202 -2.74 8.53 -17.49
C GLY A 202 -2.94 9.40 -16.26
N GLN A 203 -2.07 9.33 -15.26
CA GLN A 203 -2.11 10.14 -14.03
C GLN A 203 -0.74 10.69 -13.66
N LEU A 204 -0.71 11.73 -12.83
CA LEU A 204 0.53 12.29 -12.32
C LEU A 204 1.19 11.30 -11.35
N ALA A 205 2.49 11.03 -11.53
CA ALA A 205 3.21 10.11 -10.67
C ALA A 205 3.45 10.71 -9.28
N SER A 206 3.26 9.91 -8.25
CA SER A 206 3.57 10.27 -6.86
C SER A 206 5.05 10.01 -6.55
N ALA A 207 5.60 10.70 -5.53
CA ALA A 207 6.97 10.50 -5.10
C ALA A 207 7.09 9.32 -4.13
N TYR A 208 8.08 8.46 -4.34
CA TYR A 208 8.47 7.43 -3.37
C TYR A 208 9.97 7.53 -3.10
N VAL A 209 10.31 8.21 -2.01
CA VAL A 209 11.69 8.42 -1.57
C VAL A 209 12.11 7.22 -0.72
N TYR A 210 13.27 6.61 -1.01
CA TYR A 210 13.69 5.40 -0.29
C TYR A 210 15.21 5.25 -0.20
N CYS A 211 15.66 4.54 0.84
CA CYS A 211 17.06 4.13 1.01
C CYS A 211 17.19 2.68 1.48
N ARG A 212 18.40 2.14 1.53
CA ARG A 212 18.72 0.83 2.09
C ARG A 212 18.55 0.81 3.60
N GLY A 213 18.11 -0.35 4.13
CA GLY A 213 17.93 -0.58 5.56
C GLY A 213 16.72 0.14 6.13
N GLY A 214 16.71 0.36 7.42
CA GLY A 214 15.64 1.03 8.14
C GLY A 214 15.96 1.14 9.62
N THR A 215 15.09 1.79 10.37
CA THR A 215 15.10 1.81 11.83
C THR A 215 14.80 0.42 12.39
N HIS A 216 13.85 -0.27 11.76
CA HIS A 216 13.58 -1.67 12.07
C HIS A 216 14.71 -2.57 11.54
N HIS A 217 15.28 -3.40 12.41
CA HIS A 217 16.48 -4.19 12.12
C HIS A 217 16.36 -5.17 10.93
N GLN A 218 15.15 -5.54 10.55
CA GLN A 218 14.87 -6.42 9.40
C GLN A 218 14.48 -5.66 8.13
N ALA A 219 14.33 -4.33 8.19
CA ALA A 219 13.95 -3.56 7.02
C ALA A 219 15.04 -3.66 5.93
N SER A 220 14.62 -4.03 4.75
CA SER A 220 15.46 -4.03 3.55
C SER A 220 15.57 -2.62 2.97
N PHE A 221 14.48 -1.85 3.11
CA PHE A 221 14.37 -0.47 2.67
C PHE A 221 13.56 0.35 3.67
N HIS A 222 13.89 1.62 3.77
CA HIS A 222 13.14 2.64 4.48
C HIS A 222 12.60 3.65 3.46
N ALA A 223 11.33 4.04 3.57
CA ALA A 223 10.69 4.84 2.54
C ALA A 223 9.68 5.86 3.10
N ARG A 224 9.43 6.91 2.28
CA ARG A 224 8.33 7.86 2.46
C ARG A 224 7.60 8.06 1.12
N MET A 225 6.29 8.26 1.17
CA MET A 225 5.46 8.46 -0.01
C MET A 225 4.72 9.79 0.07
N PHE A 226 4.80 10.57 -1.00
CA PHE A 226 4.13 11.85 -1.13
C PHE A 226 3.27 11.87 -2.40
N ALA A 227 2.00 12.25 -2.26
CA ALA A 227 1.02 12.28 -3.34
C ALA A 227 0.22 13.60 -3.33
N PRO A 228 0.87 14.77 -3.49
CA PRO A 228 0.20 16.07 -3.43
C PRO A 228 -0.91 16.21 -4.48
N GLY A 229 -0.72 15.65 -5.68
CA GLY A 229 -1.72 15.64 -6.74
C GLY A 229 -3.01 14.87 -6.40
N GLU A 230 -2.95 13.96 -5.43
CA GLU A 230 -4.12 13.23 -4.89
C GLU A 230 -4.70 13.90 -3.61
N GLY A 231 -4.14 15.04 -3.19
CA GLY A 231 -4.52 15.71 -1.95
C GLY A 231 -3.97 15.04 -0.68
N ILE A 232 -3.03 14.12 -0.84
CA ILE A 232 -2.36 13.41 0.26
C ILE A 232 -0.95 14.00 0.41
N GLY A 233 -0.70 14.75 1.49
CA GLY A 233 0.62 15.32 1.75
C GLY A 233 1.68 14.22 1.89
N GLU A 234 1.42 13.26 2.75
CA GLU A 234 2.24 12.04 2.96
C GLU A 234 1.32 10.89 3.36
N ASP A 235 1.65 9.66 2.91
CA ASP A 235 0.90 8.44 3.27
C ASP A 235 1.76 7.50 4.13
N PRO A 236 1.25 6.97 5.25
CA PRO A 236 2.07 6.21 6.20
C PRO A 236 2.47 4.82 5.71
N ALA A 237 1.73 4.21 4.79
CA ALA A 237 2.10 2.91 4.22
C ALA A 237 1.40 2.63 2.89
N THR A 238 2.20 2.54 1.82
CA THR A 238 1.73 2.52 0.44
C THR A 238 2.08 1.21 -0.27
N GLY A 239 1.17 0.25 -0.25
CA GLY A 239 1.37 -1.05 -0.88
C GLY A 239 1.58 -0.96 -2.41
N SER A 240 0.93 0.00 -3.10
CA SER A 240 1.09 0.22 -4.54
C SER A 240 2.48 0.78 -4.89
N ALA A 241 3.09 1.60 -4.01
CA ALA A 241 4.46 2.08 -4.19
C ALA A 241 5.47 0.94 -3.96
N ALA A 242 5.26 0.10 -2.94
CA ALA A 242 6.05 -1.10 -2.72
C ALA A 242 5.95 -2.07 -3.92
N ALA A 243 4.76 -2.18 -4.53
CA ALA A 243 4.55 -2.95 -5.74
C ALA A 243 5.36 -2.39 -6.92
N ALA A 244 5.33 -1.07 -7.14
CA ALA A 244 6.14 -0.42 -8.17
C ALA A 244 7.64 -0.60 -7.91
N LEU A 245 8.08 -0.46 -6.66
CA LEU A 245 9.48 -0.66 -6.25
C LEU A 245 9.99 -2.08 -6.54
N SER A 246 9.13 -3.11 -6.57
CA SER A 246 9.54 -4.49 -6.85
C SER A 246 10.28 -4.63 -8.18
N GLY A 247 9.82 -3.92 -9.21
CA GLY A 247 10.46 -3.91 -10.53
C GLY A 247 11.81 -3.21 -10.52
N ALA A 248 11.90 -2.07 -9.83
CA ALA A 248 13.16 -1.34 -9.68
C ALA A 248 14.20 -2.14 -8.89
N ILE A 249 13.80 -2.82 -7.80
CA ILE A 249 14.68 -3.72 -7.05
C ILE A 249 15.22 -4.81 -7.96
N HIS A 250 14.35 -5.48 -8.72
CA HIS A 250 14.80 -6.51 -9.65
C HIS A 250 15.79 -5.96 -10.70
N HIS A 251 15.48 -4.78 -11.25
CA HIS A 251 16.29 -4.12 -12.28
C HIS A 251 17.68 -3.69 -11.76
N PHE A 252 17.74 -3.06 -10.59
CA PHE A 252 18.99 -2.48 -10.07
C PHE A 252 19.82 -3.48 -9.26
N ASP A 253 19.16 -4.36 -8.48
CA ASP A 253 19.85 -5.37 -7.66
C ASP A 253 20.19 -6.65 -8.43
N GLY A 254 19.59 -6.85 -9.60
CA GLY A 254 19.84 -8.06 -10.40
C GLY A 254 19.42 -9.34 -9.68
N LEU A 255 18.22 -9.37 -9.15
CA LEU A 255 17.70 -10.52 -8.40
C LEU A 255 17.84 -11.80 -9.22
N ARG A 256 18.42 -12.84 -8.62
CA ARG A 256 18.61 -14.14 -9.23
C ARG A 256 17.32 -14.96 -9.14
N GLU A 257 17.30 -16.10 -9.87
CA GLU A 257 16.23 -17.09 -9.75
C GLU A 257 16.00 -17.50 -8.29
N GLY A 258 14.74 -17.52 -7.86
CA GLY A 258 14.32 -17.86 -6.50
C GLY A 258 13.25 -16.94 -5.93
N ASN A 259 13.02 -17.10 -4.64
CA ASN A 259 12.07 -16.28 -3.88
C ASN A 259 12.85 -15.30 -2.98
N HIS A 260 12.50 -14.04 -3.07
CA HIS A 260 13.10 -12.94 -2.31
C HIS A 260 12.05 -12.33 -1.40
N ALA A 261 12.26 -12.44 -0.09
CA ALA A 261 11.42 -11.81 0.92
C ALA A 261 12.11 -10.53 1.39
N LEU A 262 11.45 -9.41 1.25
CA LEU A 262 11.92 -8.09 1.60
C LEU A 262 10.92 -7.43 2.54
N LEU A 263 11.40 -6.57 3.42
CA LEU A 263 10.58 -5.78 4.32
C LEU A 263 10.83 -4.29 4.05
N ILE A 264 9.77 -3.56 3.77
CA ILE A 264 9.83 -2.11 3.54
C ILE A 264 9.23 -1.43 4.76
N GLU A 265 10.03 -0.60 5.41
CA GLU A 265 9.59 0.27 6.49
C GLU A 265 9.13 1.60 5.90
N GLN A 266 7.96 2.11 6.34
CA GLN A 266 7.42 3.40 5.91
C GLN A 266 6.68 4.08 7.08
N GLY A 267 6.47 5.38 7.04
CA GLY A 267 5.64 6.14 7.99
C GLY A 267 6.28 6.42 9.35
N VAL A 268 7.56 6.16 9.52
CA VAL A 268 8.29 6.43 10.78
C VAL A 268 8.27 7.92 11.11
N GLU A 269 8.51 8.78 10.12
CA GLU A 269 8.54 10.24 10.25
C GLU A 269 7.16 10.82 10.57
N MET A 270 6.10 10.09 10.20
CA MET A 270 4.71 10.43 10.56
C MET A 270 4.31 9.95 11.96
N GLY A 271 5.20 9.25 12.69
CA GLY A 271 4.87 8.58 13.95
C GLY A 271 3.93 7.39 13.78
N ARG A 272 3.82 6.84 12.58
CA ARG A 272 2.99 5.69 12.22
C ARG A 272 3.82 4.58 11.54
N PRO A 273 4.82 4.00 12.24
CA PRO A 273 5.70 3.02 11.66
C PRO A 273 4.92 1.84 11.10
N SER A 274 5.24 1.49 9.87
CA SER A 274 4.56 0.49 9.05
C SER A 274 5.58 -0.47 8.46
N LEU A 275 5.21 -1.75 8.34
CA LEU A 275 6.04 -2.79 7.76
C LEU A 275 5.30 -3.49 6.62
N ILE A 276 5.74 -3.23 5.40
CA ILE A 276 5.17 -3.81 4.18
C ILE A 276 6.02 -5.00 3.76
N HIS A 277 5.44 -6.20 3.76
CA HIS A 277 6.08 -7.41 3.26
C HIS A 277 5.99 -7.45 1.74
N LEU A 278 7.13 -7.51 1.09
CA LEU A 278 7.27 -7.62 -0.35
C LEU A 278 7.94 -8.96 -0.69
N HIS A 279 7.22 -9.82 -1.40
CA HIS A 279 7.77 -11.09 -1.89
C HIS A 279 7.89 -11.04 -3.42
N ILE A 280 9.10 -11.24 -3.93
CA ILE A 280 9.41 -11.27 -5.37
C ILE A 280 9.88 -12.66 -5.73
N ALA A 281 9.19 -13.33 -6.64
CA ALA A 281 9.61 -14.61 -7.21
C ALA A 281 10.18 -14.38 -8.61
N CYS A 282 11.41 -14.84 -8.84
CA CYS A 282 12.07 -14.78 -10.13
C CYS A 282 12.20 -16.18 -10.73
N ARG A 283 11.94 -16.32 -12.03
CA ARG A 283 12.22 -17.51 -12.84
C ARG A 283 13.17 -17.15 -13.97
N GLY A 284 14.37 -17.73 -13.93
CA GLY A 284 15.46 -17.25 -14.76
C GLY A 284 15.79 -15.80 -14.40
N ALA A 285 15.82 -14.93 -15.41
CA ALA A 285 16.13 -13.50 -15.26
C ALA A 285 14.88 -12.60 -15.15
N GLU A 286 13.68 -13.16 -14.98
CA GLU A 286 12.44 -12.39 -15.01
C GLU A 286 11.66 -12.51 -13.70
N VAL A 287 10.99 -11.43 -13.31
CA VAL A 287 10.00 -11.47 -12.22
C VAL A 287 8.78 -12.24 -12.72
N SER A 288 8.47 -13.33 -12.05
CA SER A 288 7.32 -14.19 -12.40
C SER A 288 6.10 -13.93 -11.54
N HIS A 289 6.30 -13.46 -10.30
CA HIS A 289 5.22 -13.27 -9.33
C HIS A 289 5.66 -12.31 -8.23
N VAL A 290 4.75 -11.47 -7.76
CA VAL A 290 4.97 -10.54 -6.65
C VAL A 290 3.79 -10.59 -5.71
N ARG A 291 4.04 -10.56 -4.41
CA ARG A 291 3.02 -10.45 -3.36
C ARG A 291 3.35 -9.29 -2.45
N ILE A 292 2.29 -8.60 -2.03
CA ILE A 292 2.33 -7.56 -1.01
C ILE A 292 1.50 -8.03 0.17
N GLY A 293 2.01 -7.87 1.38
CA GLY A 293 1.31 -8.26 2.58
C GLY A 293 1.75 -7.48 3.80
N GLY A 294 1.08 -7.75 4.90
CA GLY A 294 1.40 -7.19 6.21
C GLY A 294 0.36 -7.53 7.25
N GLU A 295 0.65 -7.13 8.47
CA GLU A 295 -0.27 -7.30 9.59
C GLU A 295 -1.35 -6.21 9.55
N ALA A 296 -2.50 -6.51 10.19
CA ALA A 296 -3.54 -5.53 10.44
C ALA A 296 -4.15 -5.77 11.82
N VAL A 297 -4.30 -4.70 12.58
CA VAL A 297 -4.84 -4.73 13.94
C VAL A 297 -6.11 -3.88 14.03
N ARG A 298 -7.17 -4.46 14.61
CA ARG A 298 -8.45 -3.74 14.80
C ARG A 298 -8.34 -2.74 15.94
N ILE A 299 -8.70 -1.48 15.67
CA ILE A 299 -8.62 -0.35 16.59
C ILE A 299 -9.99 -0.02 17.20
N SER A 300 -11.02 -0.02 16.38
CA SER A 300 -12.37 0.29 16.82
C SER A 300 -13.42 -0.38 15.95
N GLU A 301 -14.63 -0.44 16.47
CA GLU A 301 -15.82 -0.90 15.73
C GLU A 301 -17.03 -0.07 16.15
N GLY A 302 -18.01 0.01 15.26
CA GLY A 302 -19.22 0.78 15.53
C GLY A 302 -20.30 0.56 14.50
N LYS A 303 -21.32 1.44 14.55
CA LYS A 303 -22.46 1.42 13.63
C LYS A 303 -22.63 2.78 12.98
N LEU A 304 -22.70 2.80 11.66
CA LEU A 304 -23.19 3.95 10.91
C LEU A 304 -24.69 4.07 11.09
N LEU A 305 -25.14 5.27 11.46
CA LEU A 305 -26.55 5.58 11.69
C LEU A 305 -27.21 6.26 10.48
N VAL A 306 -26.55 6.21 9.32
CA VAL A 306 -26.92 6.90 8.08
C VAL A 306 -27.38 5.92 7.02
#